data_c5cfeabcd3a3a2294b4867fe22437c0d
#
_entry.id   c5cfeabcd3a3a2294b4867fe22437c0d
#
_cell.length_a   1.000
_cell.length_b   1.000
_cell.length_c   1.000
_cell.angle_alpha   90.00
_cell.angle_beta   90.00
_cell.angle_gamma   90.00
#
_symmetry.space_group_name_H-M   'P 1'
#
loop_
_entity.id
_entity.type
_entity.pdbx_description
1 polymer ?
#
loop_
_entity_poly.entity_id
_entity_poly.type
_entity_poly.pdbx_seq_one_letter_code
_entity_poly.pdbx_strand_id
1 'polypeptide(L)'
;MSFLVGDDMPIYKRCDRCHKRLTPGIVCSCIKQRHKEYDKQREDKDTISFYHTDSWLRIRDKAIDRYNGTDIYSYYINGTIEQGHTVHHIVPIKDDWSKRLDIDNLIYLTESNHQEIHKRMRQGEYQDMIDMLNGLVERYKAEFA
;
A
#
# COMPACT_ATOMS: atom_id res chain seq x y z
N MET A 1 59.60 -21.76 -30.55
CA MET A 1 58.13 -21.81 -30.57
C MET A 1 57.65 -21.59 -29.16
N SER A 2 57.16 -20.39 -28.87
CA SER A 2 56.57 -20.06 -27.58
C SER A 2 55.16 -20.58 -27.56
N PHE A 3 54.91 -21.54 -26.73
CA PHE A 3 53.53 -21.90 -26.39
C PHE A 3 53.05 -20.90 -25.35
N LEU A 4 52.09 -20.11 -25.74
CA LEU A 4 51.34 -19.27 -24.86
C LEU A 4 50.71 -20.11 -23.77
N VAL A 5 51.17 -19.89 -22.55
CA VAL A 5 50.49 -20.31 -21.34
C VAL A 5 49.09 -19.72 -21.41
N GLY A 6 48.07 -20.56 -21.53
CA GLY A 6 46.71 -20.13 -21.49
C GLY A 6 46.49 -19.36 -20.19
N ASP A 7 46.14 -18.10 -20.32
CA ASP A 7 45.65 -17.29 -19.21
C ASP A 7 44.47 -18.06 -18.62
N ASP A 8 44.71 -18.64 -17.46
CA ASP A 8 43.68 -19.22 -16.62
C ASP A 8 42.85 -18.04 -16.09
N MET A 9 41.99 -17.53 -16.96
CA MET A 9 41.05 -16.46 -16.57
C MET A 9 40.15 -17.03 -15.49
N PRO A 10 40.22 -16.51 -14.27
CA PRO A 10 39.34 -16.97 -13.23
C PRO A 10 37.90 -16.76 -13.70
N ILE A 11 37.12 -17.84 -13.77
CA ILE A 11 35.73 -17.81 -14.18
C ILE A 11 34.94 -17.12 -13.06
N TYR A 12 34.74 -15.83 -13.23
CA TYR A 12 33.88 -15.07 -12.31
C TYR A 12 32.43 -15.20 -12.74
N LYS A 13 31.57 -15.51 -11.79
CA LYS A 13 30.14 -15.37 -11.95
C LYS A 13 29.72 -13.97 -11.44
N ARG A 14 28.87 -13.30 -12.17
CA ARG A 14 28.26 -12.06 -11.67
C ARG A 14 26.94 -12.38 -10.99
N CYS A 15 26.67 -11.68 -9.90
CA CYS A 15 25.34 -11.73 -9.28
C CYS A 15 24.32 -11.07 -10.20
N ASP A 16 23.25 -11.76 -10.53
CA ASP A 16 22.21 -11.27 -11.44
C ASP A 16 21.50 -10.03 -10.91
N ARG A 17 21.60 -9.75 -9.60
CA ARG A 17 20.93 -8.63 -8.95
C ARG A 17 21.81 -7.40 -8.78
N CYS A 18 22.96 -7.56 -8.11
CA CYS A 18 23.84 -6.44 -7.79
C CYS A 18 25.06 -6.33 -8.73
N HIS A 19 25.19 -7.25 -9.69
CA HIS A 19 26.28 -7.35 -10.68
C HIS A 19 27.68 -7.47 -10.09
N LYS A 20 27.79 -7.69 -8.77
CA LYS A 20 29.07 -7.91 -8.10
C LYS A 20 29.71 -9.21 -8.61
N ARG A 21 31.02 -9.15 -8.83
CA ARG A 21 31.81 -10.35 -9.19
C ARG A 21 31.87 -11.29 -7.99
N LEU A 22 31.62 -12.55 -8.25
CA LEU A 22 31.65 -13.64 -7.27
C LEU A 22 32.63 -14.67 -7.70
N THR A 23 33.49 -15.14 -6.79
CA THR A 23 34.32 -16.32 -7.02
C THR A 23 33.46 -17.58 -7.03
N PRO A 24 33.87 -18.63 -7.73
CA PRO A 24 33.15 -19.90 -7.75
C PRO A 24 32.87 -20.41 -6.33
N GLY A 25 31.63 -20.82 -6.06
CA GLY A 25 31.18 -21.31 -4.76
C GLY A 25 30.81 -20.26 -3.74
N ILE A 26 30.96 -18.96 -4.04
CA ILE A 26 30.54 -17.86 -3.14
C ILE A 26 29.11 -17.42 -3.47
N VAL A 27 28.30 -17.33 -2.45
CA VAL A 27 26.93 -16.80 -2.52
C VAL A 27 26.94 -15.30 -2.22
N CYS A 28 26.26 -14.51 -3.04
CA CYS A 28 26.21 -13.07 -2.87
C CYS A 28 25.47 -12.68 -1.59
N SER A 29 26.03 -11.70 -0.87
CA SER A 29 25.39 -11.15 0.36
C SER A 29 24.01 -10.55 0.12
N CYS A 30 23.65 -10.18 -1.12
CA CYS A 30 22.34 -9.65 -1.45
C CYS A 30 21.19 -10.70 -1.40
N ILE A 31 21.53 -12.00 -1.19
CA ILE A 31 20.52 -13.06 -1.09
C ILE A 31 19.60 -12.85 0.11
N LYS A 32 20.13 -12.38 1.25
CA LYS A 32 19.33 -12.06 2.45
C LYS A 32 18.33 -10.93 2.16
N GLN A 33 18.75 -9.94 1.38
CA GLN A 33 17.87 -8.84 0.98
C GLN A 33 16.78 -9.33 0.04
N ARG A 34 17.08 -10.24 -0.87
CA ARG A 34 16.09 -10.88 -1.75
C ARG A 34 15.05 -11.67 -0.95
N HIS A 35 15.45 -12.39 0.10
CA HIS A 35 14.51 -13.08 0.98
C HIS A 35 13.59 -12.10 1.71
N LYS A 36 14.11 -11.00 2.27
CA LYS A 36 13.32 -9.97 2.91
C LYS A 36 12.29 -9.35 1.97
N GLU A 37 12.68 -9.09 0.72
CA GLU A 37 11.75 -8.54 -0.28
C GLU A 37 10.70 -9.56 -0.71
N TYR A 38 11.06 -10.83 -0.81
CA TYR A 38 10.12 -11.92 -1.10
C TYR A 38 9.10 -12.09 0.02
N ASP A 39 9.53 -12.06 1.28
CA ASP A 39 8.64 -12.14 2.44
C ASP A 39 7.70 -10.95 2.48
N LYS A 40 8.20 -9.74 2.22
CA LYS A 40 7.39 -8.53 2.10
C LYS A 40 6.36 -8.64 0.98
N GLN A 41 6.76 -9.13 -0.19
CA GLN A 41 5.82 -9.38 -1.30
C GLN A 41 4.77 -10.44 -0.95
N ARG A 42 5.10 -11.38 -0.09
CA ARG A 42 4.18 -12.42 0.37
C ARG A 42 3.13 -11.84 1.33
N GLU A 43 3.53 -10.94 2.23
CA GLU A 43 2.59 -10.18 3.07
C GLU A 43 1.66 -9.32 2.21
N ASP A 44 2.18 -8.67 1.19
CA ASP A 44 1.39 -7.87 0.26
C ASP A 44 0.46 -8.71 -0.63
N LYS A 45 0.73 -10.00 -0.85
CA LYS A 45 -0.13 -10.89 -1.64
C LYS A 45 -1.52 -11.06 -1.06
N ASP A 46 -1.65 -11.19 0.25
CA ASP A 46 -2.95 -11.33 0.91
C ASP A 46 -3.77 -10.05 0.76
N THR A 47 -3.11 -8.91 0.87
CA THR A 47 -3.71 -7.58 0.64
C THR A 47 -4.16 -7.42 -0.82
N ILE A 48 -3.30 -7.76 -1.77
CA ILE A 48 -3.61 -7.69 -3.21
C ILE A 48 -4.76 -8.64 -3.54
N SER A 49 -4.71 -9.88 -3.04
CA SER A 49 -5.75 -10.88 -3.24
C SER A 49 -7.09 -10.41 -2.67
N PHE A 50 -7.09 -9.78 -1.51
CA PHE A 50 -8.28 -9.22 -0.88
C PHE A 50 -9.00 -8.20 -1.79
N TYR A 51 -8.26 -7.29 -2.42
CA TYR A 51 -8.84 -6.28 -3.32
C TYR A 51 -9.46 -6.84 -4.60
N HIS A 52 -9.22 -8.10 -4.93
CA HIS A 52 -9.83 -8.81 -6.05
C HIS A 52 -11.05 -9.67 -5.64
N THR A 53 -11.41 -9.71 -4.35
CA THR A 53 -12.56 -10.48 -3.88
C THR A 53 -13.88 -9.80 -4.19
N ASP A 54 -14.91 -10.60 -4.41
CA ASP A 54 -16.28 -10.09 -4.58
C ASP A 54 -16.78 -9.38 -3.33
N SER A 55 -16.38 -9.83 -2.15
CA SER A 55 -16.73 -9.20 -0.87
C SER A 55 -16.21 -7.77 -0.79
N TRP A 56 -14.97 -7.55 -1.20
CA TRP A 56 -14.41 -6.20 -1.27
C TRP A 56 -15.16 -5.33 -2.30
N LEU A 57 -15.38 -5.84 -3.51
CA LEU A 57 -16.05 -5.06 -4.56
C LEU A 57 -17.44 -4.62 -4.13
N ARG A 58 -18.19 -5.48 -3.44
CA ARG A 58 -19.52 -5.15 -2.91
C ARG A 58 -19.47 -4.08 -1.83
N ILE A 59 -18.60 -4.22 -0.84
CA ILE A 59 -18.49 -3.23 0.26
C ILE A 59 -17.95 -1.90 -0.23
N ARG A 60 -17.03 -1.92 -1.18
CA ARG A 60 -16.53 -0.73 -1.86
C ARG A 60 -17.67 0.05 -2.53
N ASP A 61 -18.50 -0.63 -3.31
CA ASP A 61 -19.63 -0.02 -4.00
C ASP A 61 -20.65 0.55 -3.02
N LYS A 62 -20.92 -0.16 -1.92
CA LYS A 62 -21.76 0.34 -0.82
C LYS A 62 -21.20 1.59 -0.16
N ALA A 63 -19.89 1.67 0.02
CA ALA A 63 -19.24 2.86 0.56
C ALA A 63 -19.38 4.06 -0.38
N ILE A 64 -19.19 3.86 -1.68
CA ILE A 64 -19.39 4.90 -2.70
C ILE A 64 -20.84 5.40 -2.67
N ASP A 65 -21.80 4.50 -2.63
CA ASP A 65 -23.23 4.85 -2.55
C ASP A 65 -23.57 5.58 -1.26
N ARG A 66 -23.01 5.16 -0.14
CA ARG A 66 -23.21 5.80 1.17
C ARG A 66 -22.87 7.29 1.15
N TYR A 67 -21.78 7.63 0.50
CA TYR A 67 -21.30 9.02 0.39
C TYR A 67 -21.80 9.73 -0.88
N ASN A 68 -22.73 9.13 -1.62
CA ASN A 68 -23.24 9.67 -2.89
C ASN A 68 -22.13 10.02 -3.89
N GLY A 69 -21.06 9.24 -3.91
CA GLY A 69 -19.89 9.48 -4.76
C GLY A 69 -19.07 10.72 -4.37
N THR A 70 -19.31 11.30 -3.20
CA THR A 70 -18.69 12.54 -2.76
C THR A 70 -17.52 12.27 -1.81
N ASP A 71 -16.46 13.07 -1.93
CA ASP A 71 -15.38 13.15 -0.96
C ASP A 71 -15.82 13.98 0.25
N ILE A 72 -16.10 13.32 1.37
CA ILE A 72 -16.55 14.03 2.58
C ILE A 72 -15.44 14.81 3.29
N TYR A 73 -14.17 14.47 3.05
CA TYR A 73 -13.05 15.29 3.52
C TYR A 73 -13.05 16.66 2.81
N SER A 74 -13.21 16.67 1.50
CA SER A 74 -13.37 17.94 0.75
C SER A 74 -14.57 18.72 1.24
N TYR A 75 -15.69 18.06 1.49
CA TYR A 75 -16.92 18.70 1.92
C TYR A 75 -16.78 19.38 3.29
N TYR A 76 -16.26 18.66 4.29
CA TYR A 76 -16.17 19.18 5.66
C TYR A 76 -14.92 20.00 5.95
N ILE A 77 -13.78 19.64 5.37
CA ILE A 77 -12.50 20.28 5.66
C ILE A 77 -12.18 21.39 4.67
N ASN A 78 -12.37 21.13 3.38
CA ASN A 78 -12.04 22.10 2.32
C ASN A 78 -13.22 23.02 1.95
N GLY A 79 -14.45 22.67 2.35
CA GLY A 79 -15.65 23.43 2.02
C GLY A 79 -16.06 23.34 0.55
N THR A 80 -15.63 22.27 -0.15
CA THR A 80 -15.89 22.05 -1.58
C THR A 80 -16.61 20.72 -1.81
N ILE A 81 -17.44 20.68 -2.85
CA ILE A 81 -18.10 19.44 -3.29
C ILE A 81 -17.27 18.85 -4.41
N GLU A 82 -16.61 17.72 -4.13
CA GLU A 82 -15.77 17.01 -5.09
C GLU A 82 -16.19 15.54 -5.16
N GLN A 83 -16.16 15.00 -6.38
CA GLN A 83 -16.35 13.58 -6.59
C GLN A 83 -15.17 12.80 -6.03
N GLY A 84 -15.43 11.74 -5.27
CA GLY A 84 -14.39 10.82 -4.81
C GLY A 84 -13.81 9.99 -5.97
N HIS A 85 -12.70 9.36 -5.71
CA HIS A 85 -12.00 8.49 -6.65
C HIS A 85 -11.62 7.16 -6.03
N THR A 86 -11.14 7.17 -4.79
CA THR A 86 -10.60 5.99 -4.11
C THR A 86 -11.32 5.76 -2.78
N VAL A 87 -11.76 4.52 -2.55
CA VAL A 87 -12.23 4.07 -1.24
C VAL A 87 -11.01 3.75 -0.38
N HIS A 88 -10.88 4.45 0.73
CA HIS A 88 -9.77 4.37 1.66
C HIS A 88 -10.20 3.68 2.96
N HIS A 89 -9.37 2.75 3.46
CA HIS A 89 -9.53 2.21 4.81
C HIS A 89 -8.98 3.22 5.83
N ILE A 90 -9.83 3.67 6.75
CA ILE A 90 -9.44 4.64 7.79
C ILE A 90 -8.35 4.04 8.66
N VAL A 91 -8.59 2.86 9.24
CA VAL A 91 -7.53 2.03 9.81
C VAL A 91 -7.01 1.12 8.71
N PRO A 92 -5.72 1.23 8.33
CA PRO A 92 -5.16 0.39 7.30
C PRO A 92 -5.34 -1.10 7.58
N ILE A 93 -5.65 -1.87 6.55
CA ILE A 93 -5.89 -3.32 6.71
C ILE A 93 -4.64 -4.09 7.20
N LYS A 94 -3.46 -3.54 7.00
CA LYS A 94 -2.20 -4.08 7.54
C LYS A 94 -2.14 -4.01 9.07
N ASP A 95 -2.80 -3.01 9.65
CA ASP A 95 -2.82 -2.78 11.09
C ASP A 95 -3.98 -3.49 11.78
N ASP A 96 -5.12 -3.60 11.10
CA ASP A 96 -6.28 -4.34 11.60
C ASP A 96 -7.04 -5.03 10.45
N TRP A 97 -6.70 -6.27 10.19
CA TRP A 97 -7.32 -7.10 9.17
C TRP A 97 -8.82 -7.34 9.40
N SER A 98 -9.26 -7.33 10.65
CA SER A 98 -10.68 -7.53 11.00
C SER A 98 -11.60 -6.44 10.48
N LYS A 99 -11.08 -5.24 10.23
CA LYS A 99 -11.82 -4.08 9.73
C LYS A 99 -11.87 -3.95 8.21
N ARG A 100 -11.34 -4.93 7.48
CA ARG A 100 -11.23 -4.87 6.03
C ARG A 100 -12.57 -4.72 5.29
N LEU A 101 -13.64 -5.28 5.85
CA LEU A 101 -15.01 -5.24 5.31
C LEU A 101 -15.98 -4.42 6.17
N ASP A 102 -15.47 -3.66 7.12
CA ASP A 102 -16.28 -2.75 7.94
C ASP A 102 -16.55 -1.47 7.17
N ILE A 103 -17.82 -1.24 6.82
CA ILE A 103 -18.22 -0.03 6.07
C ILE A 103 -17.93 1.26 6.84
N ASP A 104 -17.96 1.23 8.17
CA ASP A 104 -17.63 2.40 8.99
C ASP A 104 -16.12 2.70 9.00
N ASN A 105 -15.31 1.76 8.55
CA ASN A 105 -13.87 1.95 8.34
C ASN A 105 -13.52 2.41 6.91
N LEU A 106 -14.51 2.72 6.08
CA LEU A 106 -14.33 3.13 4.69
C LEU A 106 -14.76 4.58 4.47
N ILE A 107 -13.97 5.30 3.72
CA ILE A 107 -14.24 6.68 3.31
C ILE A 107 -13.89 6.83 1.83
N TYR A 108 -14.67 7.64 1.11
CA TYR A 108 -14.44 7.89 -0.32
C TYR A 108 -13.74 9.22 -0.51
N LEU A 109 -12.58 9.23 -1.13
CA LEU A 109 -11.68 10.37 -1.21
C LEU A 109 -11.26 10.67 -2.64
N THR A 110 -11.00 11.94 -2.93
CA THR A 110 -10.22 12.32 -4.11
C THR A 110 -8.81 11.76 -4.00
N GLU A 111 -8.14 11.57 -5.11
CA GLU A 111 -6.75 11.09 -5.11
C GLU A 111 -5.84 12.07 -4.36
N SER A 112 -6.06 13.37 -4.51
CA SER A 112 -5.30 14.40 -3.80
C SER A 112 -5.43 14.27 -2.27
N ASN A 113 -6.65 14.14 -1.76
CA ASN A 113 -6.88 13.98 -0.33
C ASN A 113 -6.37 12.63 0.19
N HIS A 114 -6.52 11.56 -0.59
CA HIS A 114 -5.99 10.25 -0.27
C HIS A 114 -4.46 10.28 -0.08
N GLN A 115 -3.75 10.91 -0.99
CA GLN A 115 -2.30 11.08 -0.88
C GLN A 115 -1.89 11.97 0.30
N GLU A 116 -2.61 13.06 0.55
CA GLU A 116 -2.33 13.95 1.68
C GLU A 116 -2.53 13.24 3.03
N ILE A 117 -3.59 12.46 3.17
CA ILE A 117 -3.84 11.67 4.38
C ILE A 117 -2.71 10.66 4.61
N HIS A 118 -2.32 9.91 3.59
CA HIS A 118 -1.19 8.98 3.71
C HIS A 118 0.12 9.67 4.06
N LYS A 119 0.38 10.84 3.49
CA LYS A 119 1.56 11.65 3.81
C LYS A 119 1.56 12.06 5.28
N ARG A 120 0.47 12.59 5.80
CA ARG A 120 0.34 13.00 7.19
C ARG A 120 0.47 11.82 8.15
N MET A 121 -0.12 10.68 7.82
CA MET A 121 0.05 9.44 8.61
C MET A 121 1.52 9.01 8.72
N ARG A 122 2.30 9.11 7.63
CA ARG A 122 3.73 8.81 7.63
C ARG A 122 4.57 9.83 8.40
N GLN A 123 4.08 11.06 8.53
CA GLN A 123 4.76 12.16 9.24
C GLN A 123 4.47 12.20 10.75
N GLY A 124 3.88 11.15 11.31
CA GLY A 124 3.62 11.02 12.74
C GLY A 124 2.21 11.38 13.19
N GLU A 125 1.32 11.77 12.28
CA GLU A 125 -0.08 12.10 12.56
C GLU A 125 -1.03 10.90 12.35
N TYR A 126 -0.54 9.68 12.52
CA TYR A 126 -1.29 8.46 12.24
C TYR A 126 -2.60 8.39 13.01
N GLN A 127 -2.54 8.50 14.35
CA GLN A 127 -3.73 8.42 15.19
C GLN A 127 -4.65 9.63 15.00
N ASP A 128 -4.09 10.82 14.87
CA ASP A 128 -4.86 12.05 14.64
C ASP A 128 -5.68 11.97 13.35
N MET A 129 -5.10 11.40 12.30
CA MET A 129 -5.79 11.20 11.03
C MET A 129 -6.92 10.18 11.15
N ILE A 130 -6.71 9.07 11.85
CA ILE A 130 -7.75 8.07 12.09
C ILE A 130 -8.91 8.69 12.87
N ASP A 131 -8.62 9.42 13.94
CA ASP A 131 -9.64 10.06 14.77
C ASP A 131 -10.42 11.11 13.99
N MET A 132 -9.75 11.91 13.18
CA MET A 132 -10.38 12.91 12.34
C MET A 132 -11.29 12.27 11.30
N LEU A 133 -10.82 11.25 10.57
CA LEU A 133 -11.62 10.57 9.55
C LEU A 133 -12.83 9.85 10.14
N ASN A 134 -12.68 9.20 11.29
CA ASN A 134 -13.82 8.63 12.02
C ASN A 134 -14.83 9.70 12.42
N GLY A 135 -14.37 10.86 12.87
CA GLY A 135 -15.23 12.00 13.17
C GLY A 135 -16.03 12.50 11.97
N LEU A 136 -15.41 12.53 10.78
CA LEU A 136 -16.11 12.90 9.54
C LEU A 136 -17.19 11.88 9.16
N VAL A 137 -16.90 10.59 9.30
CA VAL A 137 -17.88 9.52 9.03
C VAL A 137 -19.07 9.64 9.97
N GLU A 138 -18.84 9.81 11.27
CA GLU A 138 -19.93 9.96 12.25
C GLU A 138 -20.76 11.22 11.99
N ARG A 139 -20.13 12.33 11.64
CA ARG A 139 -20.81 13.56 11.26
C ARG A 139 -21.68 13.35 10.02
N TYR A 140 -21.17 12.71 9.01
CA TYR A 140 -21.92 12.42 7.79
C TYR A 140 -23.12 11.51 8.08
N LYS A 141 -22.94 10.48 8.89
CA LYS A 141 -24.03 9.59 9.32
C LYS A 141 -25.12 10.36 10.06
N ALA A 142 -24.76 11.28 10.92
CA ALA A 142 -25.72 12.11 11.66
C ALA A 142 -26.50 13.08 10.76
N GLU A 143 -25.89 13.60 9.70
CA GLU A 143 -26.50 14.56 8.79
C GLU A 143 -27.34 13.92 7.68
N PHE A 144 -26.91 12.75 7.16
CA PHE A 144 -27.44 12.16 5.93
C PHE A 144 -27.98 10.73 6.08
N ALA A 145 -27.82 10.14 7.24
CA ALA A 145 -28.34 8.79 7.49
C ALA A 145 -29.78 8.79 8.00
#